data_b75f13bf68b00f84fd6c4443349db730
#
_entry.id   b75f13bf68b00f84fd6c4443349db730
#
_cell.length_a   1.000
_cell.length_b   1.000
_cell.length_c   1.000
_cell.angle_alpha   90.00
_cell.angle_beta   90.00
_cell.angle_gamma   90.00
#
_symmetry.space_group_name_H-M   'P 1'
#
loop_
_entity.id
_entity.type
_entity.pdbx_description
1 polymer ?
#
loop_
_entity_poly.entity_id
_entity_poly.type
_entity_poly.pdbx_seq_one_letter_code
_entity_poly.pdbx_strand_id
1 'polypeptide(L)'
;MKLKKRKKKKQKLSSLAKKAWDLMSIISRKKDANYLGQVECITCRQVKHWKEMHAGHFFHGSKQRPISYDKRNIHAQCPGCNTYKGGARDEYACYVSKRYGPQALEELRELKHQGKELKRADLEELIEDLTDILELPDLRNGVMFTVK
;
A
#
# COMPACT_ATOMS: atom_id res chain seq x y z
N MET A 1 33.89 -34.24 -10.37
CA MET A 1 32.52 -34.04 -10.86
C MET A 1 32.10 -32.60 -10.58
N LYS A 2 32.01 -31.72 -11.60
CA LYS A 2 31.64 -30.31 -11.42
C LYS A 2 30.13 -30.20 -11.30
N LEU A 3 29.60 -29.91 -10.12
CA LEU A 3 28.17 -29.59 -9.91
C LEU A 3 27.82 -28.34 -10.71
N LYS A 4 27.02 -28.50 -11.78
CA LYS A 4 26.44 -27.37 -12.51
C LYS A 4 25.51 -26.62 -11.57
N LYS A 5 25.91 -25.42 -11.08
CA LYS A 5 25.02 -24.49 -10.37
C LYS A 5 23.83 -24.21 -11.30
N ARG A 6 22.64 -24.71 -10.92
CA ARG A 6 21.39 -24.35 -11.60
C ARG A 6 21.23 -22.82 -11.51
N LYS A 7 21.28 -22.12 -12.65
CA LYS A 7 20.94 -20.70 -12.73
C LYS A 7 19.50 -20.54 -12.21
N LYS A 8 19.32 -19.87 -11.07
CA LYS A 8 17.98 -19.53 -10.57
C LYS A 8 17.24 -18.77 -11.69
N LYS A 9 16.09 -19.29 -12.12
CA LYS A 9 15.25 -18.68 -13.15
C LYS A 9 14.83 -17.29 -12.66
N LYS A 10 15.13 -16.24 -13.42
CA LYS A 10 14.85 -14.84 -13.06
C LYS A 10 13.34 -14.68 -12.85
N GLN A 11 12.91 -14.23 -11.68
CA GLN A 11 11.49 -14.06 -11.34
C GLN A 11 10.82 -13.09 -12.31
N LYS A 12 9.56 -13.35 -12.70
CA LYS A 12 8.78 -12.47 -13.58
C LYS A 12 8.52 -11.11 -12.91
N LEU A 13 8.47 -10.03 -13.69
CA LEU A 13 8.18 -8.68 -13.19
C LEU A 13 6.81 -8.62 -12.49
N SER A 14 5.81 -9.26 -13.06
CA SER A 14 4.47 -9.37 -12.45
C SER A 14 4.46 -10.06 -11.08
N SER A 15 5.34 -11.04 -10.88
CA SER A 15 5.48 -11.73 -9.59
C SER A 15 6.14 -10.83 -8.54
N LEU A 16 7.11 -10.00 -8.95
CA LEU A 16 7.71 -8.99 -8.06
C LEU A 16 6.67 -7.93 -7.67
N ALA A 17 5.94 -7.41 -8.66
CA ALA A 17 4.88 -6.43 -8.41
C ALA A 17 3.78 -6.99 -7.47
N LYS A 18 3.41 -8.28 -7.65
CA LYS A 18 2.48 -8.94 -6.73
C LYS A 18 3.04 -9.03 -5.31
N LYS A 19 4.31 -9.41 -5.15
CA LYS A 19 4.95 -9.50 -3.84
C LYS A 19 5.01 -8.14 -3.14
N ALA A 20 5.41 -7.09 -3.85
CA ALA A 20 5.40 -5.73 -3.32
C ALA A 20 3.99 -5.31 -2.86
N TRP A 21 2.97 -5.60 -3.68
CA TRP A 21 1.58 -5.32 -3.36
C TRP A 21 1.09 -6.08 -2.12
N ASP A 22 1.39 -7.36 -2.01
CA ASP A 22 0.99 -8.19 -0.86
C ASP A 22 1.56 -7.62 0.46
N LEU A 23 2.83 -7.19 0.46
CA LEU A 23 3.48 -6.53 1.60
C LEU A 23 2.82 -5.17 1.91
N MET A 24 2.63 -4.32 0.92
CA MET A 24 2.00 -3.01 1.10
C MET A 24 0.56 -3.13 1.61
N SER A 25 -0.18 -4.12 1.12
CA SER A 25 -1.54 -4.42 1.58
C SER A 25 -1.59 -4.79 3.07
N ILE A 26 -0.64 -5.55 3.57
CA ILE A 26 -0.53 -5.88 4.99
C ILE A 26 -0.21 -4.63 5.80
N ILE A 27 0.79 -3.87 5.39
CA ILE A 27 1.24 -2.66 6.08
C ILE A 27 0.10 -1.65 6.18
N SER A 28 -0.58 -1.35 5.08
CA SER A 28 -1.64 -0.34 5.02
C SER A 28 -2.84 -0.67 5.91
N ARG A 29 -3.13 -1.95 6.12
CA ARG A 29 -4.20 -2.41 7.01
C ARG A 29 -3.79 -2.49 8.48
N LYS A 30 -2.51 -2.80 8.73
CA LYS A 30 -2.00 -3.10 10.07
C LYS A 30 -1.40 -1.87 10.76
N LYS A 31 -0.88 -0.89 10.02
CA LYS A 31 -0.11 0.25 10.58
C LYS A 31 -0.86 1.05 11.66
N ASP A 32 -2.17 1.18 11.54
CA ASP A 32 -3.00 1.93 12.47
C ASP A 32 -3.77 1.02 13.46
N ALA A 33 -3.47 -0.28 13.46
CA ALA A 33 -4.10 -1.23 14.38
C ALA A 33 -3.55 -1.09 15.80
N ASN A 34 -4.42 -1.31 16.77
CA ASN A 34 -4.04 -1.38 18.20
C ASN A 34 -3.34 -2.73 18.51
N TYR A 35 -2.96 -2.92 19.77
CA TYR A 35 -2.29 -4.16 20.23
C TYR A 35 -3.14 -5.42 20.10
N LEU A 36 -4.47 -5.29 19.98
CA LEU A 36 -5.40 -6.40 19.70
C LEU A 36 -5.58 -6.65 18.20
N GLY A 37 -4.90 -5.90 17.36
CA GLY A 37 -5.03 -5.98 15.90
C GLY A 37 -6.30 -5.32 15.36
N GLN A 38 -7.00 -4.52 16.15
CA GLN A 38 -8.19 -3.80 15.73
C GLN A 38 -7.83 -2.49 15.05
N VAL A 39 -8.47 -2.19 13.95
CA VAL A 39 -8.29 -0.96 13.17
C VAL A 39 -9.64 -0.39 12.74
N GLU A 40 -9.71 0.92 12.67
CA GLU A 40 -10.89 1.66 12.25
C GLU A 40 -10.90 1.83 10.72
N CYS A 41 -12.06 1.59 10.10
CA CYS A 41 -12.28 1.93 8.70
C CYS A 41 -12.21 3.45 8.54
N ILE A 42 -11.33 3.94 7.66
CA ILE A 42 -11.09 5.39 7.51
C ILE A 42 -12.31 6.17 7.02
N THR A 43 -13.30 5.51 6.46
CA THR A 43 -14.49 6.13 5.87
C THR A 43 -15.74 6.03 6.72
N CYS A 44 -16.08 4.86 7.28
CA CYS A 44 -17.30 4.69 8.08
C CYS A 44 -17.05 4.51 9.58
N ARG A 45 -15.80 4.48 10.01
CA ARG A 45 -15.36 4.34 11.41
C ARG A 45 -15.67 2.99 12.06
N GLN A 46 -16.19 2.01 11.32
CA GLN A 46 -16.37 0.66 11.85
C GLN A 46 -15.01 0.05 12.24
N VAL A 47 -14.94 -0.53 13.43
CA VAL A 47 -13.73 -1.19 13.94
C VAL A 47 -13.80 -2.68 13.63
N LYS A 48 -12.75 -3.22 13.04
CA LYS A 48 -12.56 -4.65 12.76
C LYS A 48 -11.11 -5.05 12.98
N HIS A 49 -10.85 -6.35 13.06
CA HIS A 49 -9.48 -6.84 13.00
C HIS A 49 -8.87 -6.51 11.62
N TRP A 50 -7.59 -6.12 11.57
CA TRP A 50 -6.94 -5.69 10.32
C TRP A 50 -6.98 -6.74 9.19
N LYS A 51 -7.06 -8.03 9.53
CA LYS A 51 -7.21 -9.12 8.57
C LYS A 51 -8.56 -9.13 7.85
N GLU A 52 -9.58 -8.55 8.47
CA GLU A 52 -10.93 -8.42 7.90
C GLU A 52 -11.11 -7.12 7.10
N MET A 53 -10.11 -6.23 7.13
CA MET A 53 -10.09 -5.00 6.35
C MET A 53 -9.52 -5.24 4.95
N HIS A 54 -9.93 -4.39 4.02
CA HIS A 54 -9.31 -4.26 2.70
C HIS A 54 -8.27 -3.14 2.72
N ALA A 55 -7.25 -3.28 1.88
CA ALA A 55 -6.33 -2.21 1.55
C ALA A 55 -6.98 -1.35 0.46
N GLY A 56 -7.71 -0.32 0.87
CA GLY A 56 -8.47 0.54 -0.04
C GLY A 56 -7.60 1.63 -0.66
N HIS A 57 -7.63 1.76 -2.00
CA HIS A 57 -6.97 2.85 -2.72
C HIS A 57 -7.93 4.01 -2.97
N PHE A 58 -7.45 5.24 -2.82
CA PHE A 58 -8.18 6.40 -3.31
C PHE A 58 -8.09 6.50 -4.84
N PHE A 59 -6.88 6.49 -5.40
CA PHE A 59 -6.65 6.36 -6.83
C PHE A 59 -6.20 4.95 -7.19
N HIS A 60 -6.88 4.32 -8.13
CA HIS A 60 -6.49 3.01 -8.63
C HIS A 60 -5.32 3.11 -9.62
N GLY A 61 -4.44 2.13 -9.57
CA GLY A 61 -3.32 1.96 -10.48
C GLY A 61 -2.90 0.49 -10.55
N SER A 62 -2.14 0.14 -11.59
CA SER A 62 -1.54 -1.20 -11.65
C SER A 62 -0.48 -1.37 -10.57
N LYS A 63 -0.15 -2.62 -10.24
CA LYS A 63 0.90 -2.94 -9.25
C LYS A 63 2.31 -2.51 -9.66
N GLN A 64 2.48 -2.00 -10.88
CA GLN A 64 3.74 -1.43 -11.37
C GLN A 64 3.74 0.10 -11.36
N ARG A 65 2.70 0.73 -10.82
CA ARG A 65 2.58 2.19 -10.74
C ARG A 65 2.92 2.69 -9.33
N PRO A 66 3.71 3.78 -9.19
CA PRO A 66 4.08 4.36 -7.90
C PRO A 66 2.88 4.72 -7.03
N ILE A 67 1.79 5.18 -7.64
CA ILE A 67 0.55 5.55 -6.94
C ILE A 67 0.00 4.41 -6.08
N SER A 68 0.22 3.16 -6.48
CA SER A 68 -0.24 1.97 -5.74
C SER A 68 0.50 1.75 -4.43
N TYR A 69 1.63 2.44 -4.23
CA TYR A 69 2.49 2.30 -3.04
C TYR A 69 2.63 3.59 -2.24
N ASP A 70 1.98 4.69 -2.65
CA ASP A 70 1.99 5.92 -1.86
C ASP A 70 1.13 5.73 -0.61
N LYS A 71 1.73 5.94 0.56
CA LYS A 71 1.07 5.76 1.86
C LYS A 71 -0.17 6.62 2.06
N ARG A 72 -0.28 7.72 1.34
CA ARG A 72 -1.44 8.64 1.38
C ARG A 72 -2.61 8.12 0.54
N ASN A 73 -2.32 7.22 -0.39
CA ASN A 73 -3.28 6.67 -1.34
C ASN A 73 -3.92 5.35 -0.89
N ILE A 74 -3.39 4.71 0.16
CA ILE A 74 -3.82 3.37 0.56
C ILE A 74 -4.01 3.27 2.07
N HIS A 75 -5.21 2.86 2.50
CA HIS A 75 -5.61 2.79 3.91
C HIS A 75 -6.54 1.61 4.17
N ALA A 76 -6.73 1.29 5.46
CA ALA A 76 -7.69 0.27 5.88
C ALA A 76 -9.13 0.75 5.64
N GLN A 77 -9.87 0.02 4.82
CA GLN A 77 -11.31 0.18 4.64
C GLN A 77 -12.04 -1.13 4.91
N CYS A 78 -13.23 -1.07 5.51
CA CYS A 78 -14.05 -2.27 5.61
C CYS A 78 -14.56 -2.70 4.21
N PRO A 79 -14.89 -3.98 4.00
CA PRO A 79 -15.40 -4.47 2.73
C PRO A 79 -16.62 -3.69 2.22
N GLY A 80 -17.50 -3.26 3.14
CA GLY A 80 -18.68 -2.47 2.80
C GLY A 80 -18.31 -1.15 2.11
N CYS A 81 -17.36 -0.40 2.65
CA CYS A 81 -16.92 0.86 2.06
C CYS A 81 -16.08 0.65 0.80
N ASN A 82 -15.10 -0.26 0.87
CA ASN A 82 -14.18 -0.46 -0.24
C ASN A 82 -14.83 -1.06 -1.48
N THR A 83 -15.73 -2.03 -1.30
CA THR A 83 -16.36 -2.77 -2.41
C THR A 83 -17.74 -2.24 -2.73
N TYR A 84 -18.67 -2.29 -1.76
CA TYR A 84 -20.09 -2.02 -2.02
C TYR A 84 -20.40 -0.53 -2.19
N LYS A 85 -19.65 0.37 -1.55
CA LYS A 85 -19.79 1.83 -1.70
C LYS A 85 -18.78 2.44 -2.66
N GLY A 86 -18.17 1.65 -3.54
CA GLY A 86 -17.21 2.12 -4.54
C GLY A 86 -16.00 2.85 -3.95
N GLY A 87 -15.59 2.50 -2.72
CA GLY A 87 -14.49 3.13 -2.00
C GLY A 87 -14.89 4.32 -1.12
N ALA A 88 -16.19 4.67 -1.04
CA ALA A 88 -16.70 5.81 -0.26
C ALA A 88 -15.86 7.07 -0.50
N ARG A 89 -15.78 7.51 -1.76
CA ARG A 89 -14.78 8.46 -2.25
C ARG A 89 -14.82 9.83 -1.58
N ASP A 90 -15.99 10.34 -1.26
CA ASP A 90 -16.12 11.68 -0.63
C ASP A 90 -15.56 11.67 0.79
N GLU A 91 -15.89 10.66 1.57
CA GLU A 91 -15.36 10.45 2.93
C GLU A 91 -13.87 10.16 2.89
N TYR A 92 -13.40 9.40 1.89
CA TYR A 92 -11.98 9.11 1.71
C TYR A 92 -11.19 10.38 1.37
N ALA A 93 -11.70 11.22 0.47
CA ALA A 93 -11.08 12.49 0.12
C ALA A 93 -10.96 13.41 1.35
N CYS A 94 -12.02 13.49 2.16
CA CYS A 94 -11.99 14.24 3.42
C CYS A 94 -10.92 13.69 4.38
N TYR A 95 -10.80 12.38 4.51
CA TYR A 95 -9.79 11.75 5.36
C TYR A 95 -8.37 12.10 4.90
N VAL A 96 -8.08 11.95 3.60
CA VAL A 96 -6.76 12.24 3.04
C VAL A 96 -6.39 13.71 3.25
N SER A 97 -7.31 14.64 2.97
CA SER A 97 -7.08 16.08 3.13
C SER A 97 -6.85 16.47 4.59
N LYS A 98 -7.59 15.88 5.53
CA LYS A 98 -7.40 16.13 6.97
C LYS A 98 -6.08 15.58 7.49
N ARG A 99 -5.67 14.39 7.02
CA ARG A 99 -4.47 13.72 7.54
C ARG A 99 -3.18 14.24 6.93
N TYR A 100 -3.18 14.56 5.64
CA TYR A 100 -1.97 14.88 4.87
C TYR A 100 -1.92 16.31 4.31
N GLY A 101 -2.97 17.09 4.53
CA GLY A 101 -3.09 18.45 4.04
C GLY A 101 -3.97 18.58 2.79
N PRO A 102 -4.46 19.79 2.50
CA PRO A 102 -5.42 20.02 1.42
C PRO A 102 -4.85 19.78 0.02
N GLN A 103 -3.54 19.89 -0.16
CA GLN A 103 -2.85 19.65 -1.44
C GLN A 103 -2.59 18.17 -1.75
N ALA A 104 -2.75 17.28 -0.75
CA ALA A 104 -2.38 15.88 -0.88
C ALA A 104 -3.12 15.15 -2.01
N LEU A 105 -4.39 15.46 -2.23
CA LEU A 105 -5.18 14.86 -3.32
C LEU A 105 -4.67 15.26 -4.71
N GLU A 106 -4.24 16.52 -4.88
CA GLU A 106 -3.68 16.98 -6.15
C GLU A 106 -2.31 16.34 -6.40
N GLU A 107 -1.45 16.28 -5.41
CA GLU A 107 -0.16 15.58 -5.50
C GLU A 107 -0.33 14.10 -5.87
N LEU A 108 -1.32 13.42 -5.28
CA LEU A 108 -1.65 12.03 -5.63
C LEU A 108 -2.18 11.91 -7.06
N ARG A 109 -2.97 12.88 -7.53
CA ARG A 109 -3.47 12.93 -8.90
C ARG A 109 -2.32 13.09 -9.89
N GLU A 110 -1.39 13.99 -9.62
CA GLU A 110 -0.18 14.17 -10.41
C GLU A 110 0.66 12.90 -10.46
N LEU A 111 0.89 12.26 -9.32
CA LEU A 111 1.62 10.98 -9.26
C LEU A 111 0.93 9.89 -10.07
N LYS A 112 -0.40 9.83 -10.05
CA LYS A 112 -1.17 8.89 -10.86
C LYS A 112 -0.95 9.11 -12.36
N HIS A 113 -0.92 10.36 -12.81
CA HIS A 113 -0.81 10.69 -14.25
C HIS A 113 0.62 10.71 -14.75
N GLN A 114 1.57 11.23 -13.96
CA GLN A 114 2.96 11.47 -14.36
C GLN A 114 3.93 10.40 -13.86
N GLY A 115 3.55 9.62 -12.85
CA GLY A 115 4.41 8.58 -12.28
C GLY A 115 4.82 7.55 -13.33
N LYS A 116 6.13 7.29 -13.47
CA LYS A 116 6.67 6.28 -14.36
C LYS A 116 6.45 4.88 -13.82
N GLU A 117 6.31 3.89 -14.68
CA GLU A 117 6.22 2.49 -14.26
C GLU A 117 7.49 2.05 -13.52
N LEU A 118 7.28 1.32 -12.43
CA LEU A 118 8.35 0.72 -11.65
C LEU A 118 9.02 -0.41 -12.44
N LYS A 119 10.34 -0.33 -12.55
CA LYS A 119 11.17 -1.35 -13.17
C LYS A 119 11.52 -2.44 -12.14
N ARG A 120 12.22 -3.47 -12.59
CA ARG A 120 12.66 -4.55 -11.72
C ARG A 120 13.44 -4.07 -10.50
N ALA A 121 14.43 -3.21 -10.70
CA ALA A 121 15.25 -2.68 -9.62
C ALA A 121 14.41 -1.92 -8.59
N ASP A 122 13.48 -1.08 -9.05
CA ASP A 122 12.58 -0.32 -8.18
C ASP A 122 11.70 -1.23 -7.33
N LEU A 123 11.18 -2.32 -7.92
CA LEU A 123 10.34 -3.29 -7.20
C LEU A 123 11.15 -4.15 -6.23
N GLU A 124 12.38 -4.51 -6.57
CA GLU A 124 13.28 -5.26 -5.67
C GLU A 124 13.64 -4.41 -4.46
N GLU A 125 14.01 -3.15 -4.64
CA GLU A 125 14.25 -2.17 -3.56
C GLU A 125 12.99 -1.96 -2.71
N LEU A 126 11.84 -1.72 -3.33
CA LEU A 126 10.57 -1.55 -2.63
C LEU A 126 10.20 -2.77 -1.78
N ILE A 127 10.42 -3.98 -2.27
CA ILE A 127 10.17 -5.22 -1.52
C ILE A 127 11.07 -5.31 -0.30
N GLU A 128 12.35 -4.95 -0.43
CA GLU A 128 13.30 -4.92 0.68
C GLU A 128 12.83 -3.93 1.76
N ASP A 129 12.54 -2.70 1.37
CA ASP A 129 12.04 -1.66 2.25
C ASP A 129 10.74 -2.05 2.97
N LEU A 130 9.76 -2.60 2.24
CA LEU A 130 8.47 -3.03 2.82
C LEU A 130 8.65 -4.22 3.78
N THR A 131 9.62 -5.10 3.50
CA THR A 131 9.93 -6.23 4.38
C THR A 131 10.52 -5.71 5.70
N ASP A 132 11.47 -4.79 5.63
CA ASP A 132 12.09 -4.18 6.80
C ASP A 132 11.06 -3.45 7.68
N ILE A 133 10.11 -2.76 7.05
CA ILE A 133 9.01 -2.10 7.80
C ILE A 133 8.15 -3.10 8.56
N LEU A 134 7.81 -4.24 7.94
CA LEU A 134 6.99 -5.24 8.62
C LEU A 134 7.66 -5.85 9.85
N GLU A 135 8.99 -5.78 9.94
CA GLU A 135 9.77 -6.23 11.09
C GLU A 135 9.85 -5.20 12.23
N LEU A 136 9.41 -3.95 11.99
CA LEU A 136 9.41 -2.92 13.03
C LEU A 136 8.38 -3.21 14.12
N PRO A 137 8.70 -2.92 15.39
CA PRO A 137 7.76 -3.06 16.52
C PRO A 137 6.52 -2.19 16.39
N ASP A 138 6.67 -1.01 15.79
CA ASP A 138 5.60 -0.06 15.49
C ASP A 138 5.64 0.36 14.03
N LEU A 139 4.69 -0.14 13.24
CA LEU A 139 4.61 0.14 11.81
C LEU A 139 4.32 1.62 11.49
N ARG A 140 3.78 2.39 12.45
CA ARG A 140 3.50 3.82 12.26
C ARG A 140 4.78 4.64 12.08
N ASN A 141 5.86 4.23 12.72
CA ASN A 141 7.15 4.91 12.66
C ASN A 141 7.97 4.59 11.41
N GLY A 142 7.64 3.50 10.69
CA GLY A 142 8.38 3.04 9.51
C GLY A 142 7.85 3.55 8.18
N VAL A 143 6.68 4.20 8.16
CA VAL A 143 6.02 4.56 6.89
C VAL A 143 6.46 5.94 6.41
N MET A 144 7.74 6.09 6.11
CA MET A 144 8.32 7.27 5.45
C MET A 144 8.70 6.94 3.99
N PHE A 145 7.76 6.40 3.19
CA PHE A 145 8.00 6.26 1.75
C PHE A 145 7.47 7.45 0.98
N THR A 146 8.37 8.20 0.42
CA THR A 146 8.14 8.95 -0.80
C THR A 146 8.69 8.10 -1.93
N VAL A 147 7.84 7.47 -2.72
CA VAL A 147 8.24 6.95 -4.02
C VAL A 147 8.65 8.17 -4.85
N LYS A 148 9.94 8.30 -5.11
CA LYS A 148 10.49 9.37 -5.94
C LYS A 148 10.14 9.16 -7.41
#